data_32fe4fe3a3051a5b8949594355c5efd2
#
_entry.id   32fe4fe3a3051a5b8949594355c5efd2
#
_cell.length_a   1.000
_cell.length_b   1.000
_cell.length_c   1.000
_cell.angle_alpha   90.00
_cell.angle_beta   90.00
_cell.angle_gamma   90.00
#
_symmetry.space_group_name_H-M   'P 1'
#
loop_
_entity.id
_entity.type
_entity.pdbx_description
1 polymer ?
#
loop_
_entity_poly.entity_id
_entity_poly.type
_entity_poly.pdbx_seq_one_letter_code
_entity_poly.pdbx_strand_id
1 'polypeptide(L)'
;MIRLFLKVLFAALLVASFSDAAEEAKVIAKDDQYVSYENGIVYDEKTNIEWVAGPDKYTTWDEAKSWVESLSLEGGGWRMPTKEELKSLYKKGAGSRNMTPLLKTTAWRLWSDETKGSEAAWFFNFYDGDYEWSPRESLHGTRVFAVRSQR
;
A
#
# COMPACT_ATOMS: atom_id res chain seq x y z
N MET A 1 64.39 46.39 -5.79
CA MET A 1 63.80 45.08 -6.10
C MET A 1 62.78 44.68 -5.00
N ILE A 2 61.48 44.89 -5.28
CA ILE A 2 60.41 44.62 -4.33
C ILE A 2 59.76 43.33 -4.80
N ARG A 3 59.89 42.24 -4.02
CA ARG A 3 59.20 40.98 -4.30
C ARG A 3 57.80 41.01 -3.68
N LEU A 4 56.79 41.05 -4.56
CA LEU A 4 55.39 40.98 -4.20
C LEU A 4 55.01 39.52 -3.94
N PHE A 5 54.71 39.10 -2.70
CA PHE A 5 54.18 37.78 -2.38
C PHE A 5 52.66 37.80 -2.58
N LEU A 6 52.21 37.14 -3.62
CA LEU A 6 50.78 36.92 -3.86
C LEU A 6 50.33 35.75 -2.99
N LYS A 7 49.56 36.00 -1.91
CA LYS A 7 48.91 35.02 -1.10
C LYS A 7 47.63 34.54 -1.82
N VAL A 8 47.69 33.34 -2.42
CA VAL A 8 46.49 32.68 -2.96
C VAL A 8 45.75 32.11 -1.78
N LEU A 9 44.57 32.67 -1.50
CA LEU A 9 43.63 32.17 -0.50
C LEU A 9 42.80 31.05 -1.13
N PHE A 10 43.09 29.81 -0.79
CA PHE A 10 42.25 28.65 -1.17
C PHE A 10 41.04 28.62 -0.28
N ALA A 11 39.89 29.10 -0.76
CA ALA A 11 38.60 28.87 -0.12
C ALA A 11 38.14 27.42 -0.38
N ALA A 12 38.30 26.56 0.61
CA ALA A 12 37.73 25.22 0.57
C ALA A 12 36.19 25.35 0.70
N LEU A 13 35.49 25.11 -0.41
CA LEU A 13 34.05 24.99 -0.44
C LEU A 13 33.67 23.65 0.23
N LEU A 14 33.21 23.69 1.48
CA LEU A 14 32.66 22.54 2.18
C LEU A 14 31.28 22.27 1.55
N VAL A 15 31.22 21.34 0.59
CA VAL A 15 29.94 20.80 0.12
C VAL A 15 29.43 19.86 1.19
N ALA A 16 28.54 20.36 2.05
CA ALA A 16 27.77 19.53 2.95
C ALA A 16 26.84 18.65 2.11
N SER A 17 27.22 17.39 1.94
CA SER A 17 26.32 16.38 1.39
C SER A 17 25.22 16.15 2.43
N PHE A 18 24.07 16.76 2.24
CA PHE A 18 22.86 16.33 2.92
C PHE A 18 22.50 14.97 2.31
N SER A 19 22.88 13.88 2.97
CA SER A 19 22.24 12.60 2.74
C SER A 19 20.85 12.73 3.35
N ASP A 20 19.86 12.91 2.48
CA ASP A 20 18.45 12.74 2.81
C ASP A 20 18.27 11.23 3.02
N ALA A 21 18.66 10.74 4.20
CA ALA A 21 18.32 9.40 4.64
C ALA A 21 16.82 9.47 4.91
N ALA A 22 16.00 8.95 3.97
CA ALA A 22 14.60 8.74 4.23
C ALA A 22 14.50 7.97 5.55
N GLU A 23 13.83 8.57 6.54
CA GLU A 23 13.65 7.95 7.85
C GLU A 23 12.83 6.67 7.62
N GLU A 24 13.43 5.51 7.84
CA GLU A 24 12.75 4.23 7.67
C GLU A 24 11.58 4.16 8.65
N ALA A 25 10.38 3.92 8.14
CA ALA A 25 9.18 3.83 8.95
C ALA A 25 9.33 2.75 10.02
N LYS A 26 8.99 3.09 11.25
CA LYS A 26 9.14 2.21 12.41
C LYS A 26 8.17 1.03 12.35
N VAL A 27 8.69 -0.17 12.59
CA VAL A 27 7.87 -1.38 12.78
C VAL A 27 7.08 -1.27 14.09
N ILE A 28 5.77 -1.50 14.02
CA ILE A 28 4.87 -1.44 15.18
C ILE A 28 4.27 -2.79 15.56
N ALA A 29 4.14 -3.74 14.63
CA ALA A 29 3.65 -5.08 14.94
C ALA A 29 4.07 -6.09 13.87
N LYS A 30 4.04 -7.39 14.25
CA LYS A 30 4.22 -8.53 13.36
C LYS A 30 3.11 -9.56 13.59
N ASP A 31 2.68 -10.20 12.51
CA ASP A 31 1.73 -11.30 12.51
C ASP A 31 2.10 -12.28 11.39
N ASP A 32 2.69 -13.43 11.74
CA ASP A 32 3.22 -14.42 10.81
C ASP A 32 4.22 -13.75 9.82
N GLN A 33 3.93 -13.76 8.52
CA GLN A 33 4.73 -13.14 7.46
C GLN A 33 4.49 -11.64 7.30
N TYR A 34 3.55 -11.06 8.03
CA TYR A 34 3.15 -9.67 7.89
C TYR A 34 3.84 -8.77 8.92
N VAL A 35 4.34 -7.64 8.46
CA VAL A 35 4.98 -6.61 9.28
C VAL A 35 4.25 -5.29 9.07
N SER A 36 3.73 -4.68 10.14
CA SER A 36 3.09 -3.36 10.05
C SER A 36 4.02 -2.25 10.52
N TYR A 37 3.93 -1.13 9.82
CA TYR A 37 4.70 0.08 10.07
C TYR A 37 3.82 1.22 10.56
N GLU A 38 4.40 2.20 11.25
CA GLU A 38 3.69 3.35 11.80
C GLU A 38 3.01 4.24 10.75
N ASN A 39 3.50 4.22 9.51
CA ASN A 39 2.89 4.91 8.37
C ASN A 39 1.65 4.20 7.80
N GLY A 40 1.24 3.05 8.37
CA GLY A 40 0.06 2.30 7.96
C GLY A 40 0.30 1.26 6.87
N ILE A 41 1.53 1.12 6.40
CA ILE A 41 1.90 0.05 5.46
C ILE A 41 1.98 -1.27 6.21
N VAL A 42 1.49 -2.34 5.58
CA VAL A 42 1.68 -3.73 5.99
C VAL A 42 2.44 -4.45 4.89
N TYR A 43 3.63 -4.91 5.21
CA TYR A 43 4.49 -5.64 4.29
C TYR A 43 4.31 -7.15 4.46
N ASP A 44 4.13 -7.86 3.36
CA ASP A 44 4.12 -9.31 3.29
C ASP A 44 5.50 -9.83 2.87
N GLU A 45 6.25 -10.36 3.82
CA GLU A 45 7.63 -10.87 3.62
C GLU A 45 7.68 -12.06 2.64
N LYS A 46 6.57 -12.79 2.49
CA LYS A 46 6.51 -13.96 1.60
C LYS A 46 6.29 -13.60 0.14
N THR A 47 5.45 -12.62 -0.12
CA THR A 47 5.08 -12.21 -1.50
C THR A 47 5.85 -10.98 -1.97
N ASN A 48 6.55 -10.30 -1.07
CA ASN A 48 7.24 -9.03 -1.32
C ASN A 48 6.29 -7.91 -1.77
N ILE A 49 5.07 -7.91 -1.23
CA ILE A 49 4.01 -6.94 -1.51
C ILE A 49 3.79 -6.07 -0.28
N GLU A 50 3.63 -4.79 -0.50
CA GLU A 50 3.16 -3.82 0.47
C GLU A 50 1.65 -3.59 0.29
N TRP A 51 0.94 -3.51 1.42
CA TRP A 51 -0.50 -3.33 1.52
C TRP A 51 -0.84 -2.09 2.31
N VAL A 52 -1.89 -1.38 1.90
CA VAL A 52 -2.53 -0.31 2.67
C VAL A 52 -4.02 -0.55 2.71
N ALA A 53 -4.59 -0.61 3.91
CA ALA A 53 -6.03 -0.66 4.08
C ALA A 53 -6.65 0.69 3.70
N GLY A 54 -7.68 0.67 2.87
CA GLY A 54 -8.43 1.87 2.50
C GLY A 54 -9.32 2.38 3.62
N PRO A 55 -10.05 3.48 3.35
CA PRO A 55 -11.05 4.00 4.27
C PRO A 55 -12.07 2.93 4.66
N ASP A 56 -12.41 2.84 5.96
CA ASP A 56 -13.38 1.85 6.46
C ASP A 56 -14.82 2.26 6.14
N LYS A 57 -15.10 2.49 4.87
CA LYS A 57 -16.42 2.82 4.31
C LYS A 57 -16.65 2.05 3.00
N TYR A 58 -17.90 1.81 2.67
CA TYR A 58 -18.25 1.21 1.38
C TYR A 58 -17.92 2.16 0.23
N THR A 59 -17.42 1.58 -0.86
CA THR A 59 -17.07 2.31 -2.07
C THR A 59 -17.65 1.61 -3.28
N THR A 60 -17.99 2.37 -4.31
CA THR A 60 -18.11 1.84 -5.67
C THR A 60 -16.71 1.39 -6.16
N TRP A 61 -16.67 0.61 -7.23
CA TRP A 61 -15.39 0.21 -7.82
C TRP A 61 -14.60 1.43 -8.36
N ASP A 62 -15.29 2.38 -8.97
CA ASP A 62 -14.66 3.58 -9.52
C ASP A 62 -14.12 4.50 -8.41
N GLU A 63 -14.85 4.65 -7.30
CA GLU A 63 -14.35 5.36 -6.12
C GLU A 63 -13.13 4.67 -5.51
N ALA A 64 -13.16 3.33 -5.44
CA ALA A 64 -12.03 2.52 -4.97
C ALA A 64 -10.79 2.75 -5.82
N LYS A 65 -10.93 2.69 -7.14
CA LYS A 65 -9.85 2.95 -8.09
C LYS A 65 -9.29 4.36 -7.95
N SER A 66 -10.17 5.36 -7.90
CA SER A 66 -9.78 6.76 -7.75
C SER A 66 -9.02 7.01 -6.45
N TRP A 67 -9.46 6.39 -5.35
CA TRP A 67 -8.75 6.49 -4.08
C TRP A 67 -7.33 5.92 -4.18
N VAL A 68 -7.18 4.73 -4.74
CA VAL A 68 -5.85 4.09 -4.89
C VAL A 68 -4.92 4.92 -5.77
N GLU A 69 -5.43 5.43 -6.90
CA GLU A 69 -4.65 6.28 -7.81
C GLU A 69 -4.23 7.61 -7.17
N SER A 70 -4.96 8.09 -6.16
CA SER A 70 -4.64 9.30 -5.41
C SER A 70 -3.58 9.11 -4.32
N LEU A 71 -3.21 7.86 -4.00
CA LEU A 71 -2.26 7.59 -2.92
C LEU A 71 -0.84 7.99 -3.30
N SER A 72 -0.28 8.93 -2.54
CA SER A 72 1.12 9.37 -2.66
C SER A 72 2.03 8.82 -1.55
N LEU A 73 1.48 7.99 -0.65
CA LEU A 73 2.20 7.42 0.48
C LEU A 73 3.52 6.77 0.04
N GLU A 74 4.63 7.14 0.69
CA GLU A 74 5.98 6.66 0.39
C GLU A 74 6.33 6.74 -1.12
N GLY A 75 5.99 7.85 -1.77
CA GLY A 75 6.30 8.11 -3.17
C GLY A 75 5.35 7.45 -4.18
N GLY A 76 4.19 6.93 -3.75
CA GLY A 76 3.15 6.40 -4.64
C GLY A 76 3.47 5.02 -5.24
N GLY A 77 2.95 4.78 -6.46
CA GLY A 77 3.08 3.49 -7.13
C GLY A 77 2.04 2.47 -6.67
N TRP A 78 1.02 2.92 -5.95
CA TRP A 78 -0.08 2.09 -5.47
C TRP A 78 -1.05 1.76 -6.61
N ARG A 79 -1.60 0.56 -6.55
CA ARG A 79 -2.63 0.06 -7.46
C ARG A 79 -3.67 -0.77 -6.70
N MET A 80 -4.79 -1.04 -7.33
CA MET A 80 -5.73 -2.02 -6.79
C MET A 80 -5.13 -3.42 -6.84
N PRO A 81 -5.46 -4.29 -5.86
CA PRO A 81 -5.00 -5.67 -5.85
C PRO A 81 -5.68 -6.50 -6.93
N THR A 82 -4.97 -7.48 -7.48
CA THR A 82 -5.56 -8.53 -8.30
C THR A 82 -6.40 -9.49 -7.45
N LYS A 83 -7.23 -10.30 -8.08
CA LYS A 83 -7.97 -11.37 -7.38
C LYS A 83 -7.03 -12.33 -6.65
N GLU A 84 -5.94 -12.72 -7.30
CA GLU A 84 -4.96 -13.64 -6.72
C GLU A 84 -4.21 -13.04 -5.52
N GLU A 85 -3.89 -11.75 -5.56
CA GLU A 85 -3.31 -11.06 -4.43
C GLU A 85 -4.28 -11.02 -3.23
N LEU A 86 -5.55 -10.69 -3.45
CA LEU A 86 -6.57 -10.75 -2.40
C LEU A 86 -6.72 -12.16 -1.81
N LYS A 87 -6.72 -13.18 -2.67
CA LYS A 87 -6.76 -14.58 -2.23
C LYS A 87 -5.56 -14.96 -1.39
N SER A 88 -4.39 -14.40 -1.66
CA SER A 88 -3.17 -14.66 -0.88
C SER A 88 -3.26 -14.18 0.57
N LEU A 89 -4.09 -13.17 0.86
CA LEU A 89 -4.39 -12.72 2.22
C LEU A 89 -5.32 -13.66 2.99
N TYR A 90 -6.10 -14.50 2.28
CA TYR A 90 -7.11 -15.33 2.90
C TYR A 90 -6.49 -16.44 3.73
N LYS A 91 -6.83 -16.47 5.01
CA LYS A 91 -6.49 -17.55 5.95
C LYS A 91 -7.67 -17.76 6.88
N LYS A 92 -8.44 -18.83 6.64
CA LYS A 92 -9.63 -19.14 7.44
C LYS A 92 -9.31 -19.18 8.93
N GLY A 93 -10.06 -18.43 9.72
CA GLY A 93 -9.87 -18.31 11.16
C GLY A 93 -8.82 -17.31 11.61
N ALA A 94 -8.09 -16.67 10.71
CA ALA A 94 -7.15 -15.60 11.06
C ALA A 94 -7.88 -14.27 11.28
N GLY A 95 -7.53 -13.59 12.37
CA GLY A 95 -8.16 -12.32 12.74
C GLY A 95 -9.70 -12.39 12.74
N SER A 96 -10.34 -11.24 12.62
CA SER A 96 -11.81 -11.13 12.57
C SER A 96 -12.38 -11.23 11.17
N ARG A 97 -11.53 -11.26 10.14
CA ARG A 97 -11.92 -11.21 8.72
C ARG A 97 -11.22 -12.27 7.85
N ASN A 98 -10.76 -13.38 8.47
CA ASN A 98 -10.02 -14.44 7.78
C ASN A 98 -8.77 -13.93 7.03
N MET A 99 -8.12 -12.92 7.59
CA MET A 99 -6.84 -12.37 7.13
C MET A 99 -6.05 -11.82 8.33
N THR A 100 -4.81 -11.43 8.11
CA THR A 100 -4.00 -10.78 9.16
C THR A 100 -4.74 -9.62 9.84
N PRO A 101 -4.76 -9.55 11.18
CA PRO A 101 -5.39 -8.43 11.89
C PRO A 101 -4.65 -7.11 11.73
N LEU A 102 -3.49 -7.10 11.09
CA LEU A 102 -2.72 -5.88 10.84
C LEU A 102 -3.36 -5.00 9.75
N LEU A 103 -4.09 -5.62 8.80
CA LEU A 103 -4.91 -4.89 7.82
C LEU A 103 -6.30 -4.62 8.41
N LYS A 104 -6.55 -3.37 8.76
CA LYS A 104 -7.77 -2.96 9.45
C LYS A 104 -8.93 -2.78 8.48
N THR A 105 -9.98 -3.58 8.64
CA THR A 105 -11.25 -3.43 7.91
C THR A 105 -12.39 -4.06 8.70
N THR A 106 -13.60 -3.52 8.53
CA THR A 106 -14.83 -4.16 9.04
C THR A 106 -15.60 -4.89 7.92
N ALA A 107 -15.15 -4.79 6.67
CA ALA A 107 -15.78 -5.48 5.55
C ALA A 107 -15.29 -6.92 5.37
N TRP A 108 -16.18 -7.72 4.76
CA TRP A 108 -15.84 -9.05 4.27
C TRP A 108 -15.45 -9.06 2.78
N ARG A 109 -15.71 -7.97 2.04
CA ARG A 109 -15.55 -7.88 0.60
C ARG A 109 -14.58 -6.78 0.23
N LEU A 110 -13.61 -7.11 -0.63
CA LEU A 110 -12.62 -6.17 -1.15
C LEU A 110 -12.59 -6.21 -2.67
N TRP A 111 -12.69 -5.04 -3.30
CA TRP A 111 -12.58 -4.91 -4.76
C TRP A 111 -11.21 -5.34 -5.28
N SER A 112 -11.22 -6.07 -6.40
CA SER A 112 -10.02 -6.30 -7.21
C SER A 112 -9.94 -5.27 -8.35
N ASP A 113 -8.79 -5.21 -9.01
CA ASP A 113 -8.59 -4.39 -10.22
C ASP A 113 -9.31 -4.94 -11.46
N GLU A 114 -9.87 -6.14 -11.37
CA GLU A 114 -10.44 -6.84 -12.50
C GLU A 114 -11.93 -6.53 -12.71
N THR A 115 -12.28 -6.19 -13.95
CA THR A 115 -13.66 -5.98 -14.36
C THR A 115 -14.28 -7.24 -14.98
N LYS A 116 -15.61 -7.32 -14.94
CA LYS A 116 -16.41 -8.30 -15.65
C LYS A 116 -17.30 -7.56 -16.64
N GLY A 117 -16.83 -7.43 -17.88
CA GLY A 117 -17.45 -6.53 -18.87
C GLY A 117 -17.29 -5.07 -18.46
N SER A 118 -18.16 -4.18 -18.99
CA SER A 118 -18.13 -2.75 -18.72
C SER A 118 -18.82 -2.36 -17.42
N GLU A 119 -19.80 -3.14 -16.97
CA GLU A 119 -20.77 -2.75 -15.92
C GLU A 119 -20.48 -3.39 -14.56
N ALA A 120 -19.59 -4.38 -14.47
CA ALA A 120 -19.33 -5.13 -13.25
C ALA A 120 -17.83 -5.26 -12.95
N ALA A 121 -17.51 -5.53 -11.69
CA ALA A 121 -16.15 -5.79 -11.25
C ALA A 121 -16.11 -6.95 -10.25
N TRP A 122 -14.95 -7.59 -10.16
CA TRP A 122 -14.72 -8.67 -9.24
C TRP A 122 -14.28 -8.16 -7.87
N PHE A 123 -14.72 -8.87 -6.85
CA PHE A 123 -14.24 -8.73 -5.48
C PHE A 123 -13.93 -10.10 -4.87
N PHE A 124 -13.13 -10.10 -3.82
CA PHE A 124 -12.90 -11.29 -3.01
C PHE A 124 -13.73 -11.21 -1.74
N ASN A 125 -14.46 -12.29 -1.43
CA ASN A 125 -15.27 -12.42 -0.23
C ASN A 125 -14.51 -13.22 0.84
N PHE A 126 -14.00 -12.53 1.86
CA PHE A 126 -13.23 -13.15 2.96
C PHE A 126 -14.09 -13.98 3.92
N TYR A 127 -15.42 -13.93 3.83
CA TYR A 127 -16.27 -14.77 4.66
C TYR A 127 -16.20 -16.24 4.24
N ASP A 128 -16.27 -16.50 2.95
CA ASP A 128 -16.25 -17.85 2.34
C ASP A 128 -14.99 -18.17 1.55
N GLY A 129 -14.14 -17.18 1.26
CA GLY A 129 -12.84 -17.38 0.61
C GLY A 129 -12.93 -17.55 -0.90
N ASP A 130 -13.92 -16.93 -1.54
CA ASP A 130 -14.16 -17.08 -2.97
C ASP A 130 -14.31 -15.72 -3.67
N TYR A 131 -14.26 -15.76 -4.99
CA TYR A 131 -14.47 -14.61 -5.86
C TYR A 131 -15.95 -14.46 -6.22
N GLU A 132 -16.41 -13.23 -6.15
CA GLU A 132 -17.74 -12.83 -6.59
C GLU A 132 -17.65 -11.57 -7.44
N TRP A 133 -18.73 -11.20 -8.08
CA TRP A 133 -18.81 -9.96 -8.85
C TRP A 133 -20.07 -9.17 -8.50
N SER A 134 -20.02 -7.88 -8.71
CA SER A 134 -21.12 -6.95 -8.48
C SER A 134 -21.07 -5.82 -9.52
N PRO A 135 -22.18 -5.14 -9.77
CA PRO A 135 -22.16 -3.89 -10.53
C PRO A 135 -21.13 -2.93 -9.96
N ARG A 136 -20.36 -2.24 -10.81
CA ARG A 136 -19.30 -1.31 -10.41
C ARG A 136 -19.78 -0.18 -9.51
N GLU A 137 -21.00 0.26 -9.70
CA GLU A 137 -21.68 1.32 -8.93
C GLU A 137 -22.28 0.83 -7.59
N SER A 138 -22.16 -0.48 -7.30
CA SER A 138 -22.72 -1.07 -6.07
C SER A 138 -22.00 -0.58 -4.82
N LEU A 139 -22.76 -0.17 -3.81
CA LEU A 139 -22.27 0.18 -2.46
C LEU A 139 -22.53 -0.94 -1.43
N HIS A 140 -22.75 -2.17 -1.86
CA HIS A 140 -23.14 -3.28 -1.00
C HIS A 140 -21.97 -3.90 -0.21
N GLY A 141 -21.37 -3.12 0.69
CA GLY A 141 -20.45 -3.66 1.69
C GLY A 141 -19.04 -3.97 1.19
N THR A 142 -18.66 -3.50 0.00
CA THR A 142 -17.34 -3.69 -0.56
C THR A 142 -16.43 -2.49 -0.28
N ARG A 143 -15.19 -2.76 0.10
CA ARG A 143 -14.14 -1.75 0.37
C ARG A 143 -12.93 -2.00 -0.51
N VAL A 144 -11.88 -1.24 -0.28
CA VAL A 144 -10.67 -1.30 -1.09
C VAL A 144 -9.41 -1.36 -0.22
N PHE A 145 -8.44 -2.13 -0.66
CA PHE A 145 -7.04 -2.05 -0.25
C PHE A 145 -6.21 -1.60 -1.45
N ALA A 146 -5.07 -1.01 -1.16
CA ALA A 146 -4.05 -0.73 -2.17
C ALA A 146 -2.85 -1.65 -1.98
N VAL A 147 -2.18 -1.97 -3.09
CA VAL A 147 -0.97 -2.79 -3.12
C VAL A 147 0.09 -2.16 -3.98
N ARG A 148 1.35 -2.50 -3.69
CA ARG A 148 2.48 -2.31 -4.60
C ARG A 148 3.56 -3.34 -4.29
N SER A 149 4.44 -3.60 -5.26
CA SER A 149 5.67 -4.34 -5.00
C SER A 149 6.60 -3.49 -4.14
N GLN A 150 7.31 -4.10 -3.20
CA GLN A 150 8.35 -3.40 -2.43
C GLN A 150 9.40 -2.82 -3.40
N ARG A 151 9.86 -1.62 -3.10
CA ARG A 151 10.92 -0.93 -3.87
C ARG A 151 12.30 -1.29 -3.39
#